data_0fbfaaaf287f19deb27dfdb1e4ca065b
#
_entry.id   0fbfaaaf287f19deb27dfdb1e4ca065b
#
_cell.length_a   1.000
_cell.length_b   1.000
_cell.length_c   1.000
_cell.angle_alpha   90.00
_cell.angle_beta   90.00
_cell.angle_gamma   90.00
#
_symmetry.space_group_name_H-M   'P 1'
#
loop_
_entity.id
_entity.type
_entity.pdbx_description
1 polymer ?
#
loop_
_entity_poly.entity_id
_entity_poly.type
_entity_poly.pdbx_seq_one_letter_code
_entity_poly.pdbx_strand_id
1 'polypeptide(L)'
;ADAGGSTGSVGGNLLTESSVAAIADCSTSYIMRKYFLVLGFFLLAAAGLPAAGLKVVATTGMVADLVRRTGGERVEVRQLMGPGVDPHLYKPTSGDASRLAKAGAIFYNGLNLEGRLGDLFARLAGQGVKVYAVSASLPAARLLSPEDSAGFHDPHIWLDASLWAEAVPAVVAGLSEADPDGAAVYRANGEKLVADLRALDAWCRERAEVVPEGQRILVTSHDAFNYFGRAYGFRVIALQGISTVSETSLSDMAGLADFLGERQVPAIFVETSVNPAGLQRVAQDAGVRIGGELFSDALGEPG
;
A
#
# COMPACT_ATOMS: atom_id res chain seq x y z
N ALA A 1 -40.30 -3.24 -108.43
CA ALA A 1 -40.09 -4.13 -107.33
C ALA A 1 -39.08 -3.49 -106.36
N ASP A 2 -39.51 -3.47 -105.20
CA ASP A 2 -39.24 -2.69 -104.02
C ASP A 2 -37.88 -2.89 -103.37
N ALA A 3 -37.35 -1.81 -102.76
CA ALA A 3 -36.33 -1.87 -101.78
C ALA A 3 -36.72 -0.96 -100.56
N GLY A 4 -36.93 -1.59 -99.45
CA GLY A 4 -37.20 -0.90 -98.20
C GLY A 4 -35.93 -0.51 -97.45
N GLY A 5 -35.89 0.75 -97.11
CA GLY A 5 -34.81 1.28 -96.18
C GLY A 5 -35.28 1.23 -94.76
N SER A 6 -34.42 0.71 -93.84
CA SER A 6 -34.63 0.71 -92.46
C SER A 6 -33.71 1.79 -91.79
N THR A 7 -34.30 2.78 -91.15
CA THR A 7 -33.61 3.77 -90.30
C THR A 7 -33.63 3.30 -88.88
N GLY A 8 -32.39 3.01 -88.36
CA GLY A 8 -32.21 2.68 -86.92
C GLY A 8 -32.23 3.91 -86.03
N SER A 9 -33.14 3.89 -85.10
CA SER A 9 -33.21 4.91 -83.98
C SER A 9 -32.21 4.55 -82.87
N VAL A 10 -31.33 5.46 -82.60
CA VAL A 10 -30.43 5.38 -81.40
C VAL A 10 -31.22 5.91 -80.19
N GLY A 11 -31.68 4.99 -79.37
CA GLY A 11 -32.31 5.34 -78.10
C GLY A 11 -31.28 5.79 -77.09
N GLY A 12 -31.20 7.11 -76.82
CA GLY A 12 -30.46 7.65 -75.69
C GLY A 12 -31.17 7.30 -74.39
N ASN A 13 -30.52 6.53 -73.55
CA ASN A 13 -30.92 6.29 -72.16
C ASN A 13 -30.78 7.57 -71.35
N LEU A 14 -31.83 8.33 -71.17
CA LEU A 14 -31.91 9.40 -70.16
C LEU A 14 -32.13 8.75 -68.82
N LEU A 15 -31.12 8.92 -67.91
CA LEU A 15 -31.26 8.55 -66.48
C LEU A 15 -32.42 9.33 -65.88
N THR A 16 -33.41 8.64 -65.31
CA THR A 16 -34.58 9.25 -64.66
C THR A 16 -34.12 10.01 -63.40
N GLU A 17 -34.83 11.09 -63.03
CA GLU A 17 -34.58 11.88 -61.82
C GLU A 17 -34.49 11.00 -60.54
N SER A 18 -35.20 9.89 -60.49
CA SER A 18 -35.15 8.91 -59.43
C SER A 18 -33.76 8.22 -59.29
N SER A 19 -33.03 8.03 -60.40
CA SER A 19 -31.70 7.42 -60.41
C SER A 19 -30.62 8.39 -59.92
N VAL A 20 -30.78 9.68 -60.18
CA VAL A 20 -29.88 10.74 -59.71
C VAL A 20 -30.04 10.98 -58.19
N ALA A 21 -31.32 10.95 -57.71
CA ALA A 21 -31.62 11.05 -56.29
C ALA A 21 -31.05 9.88 -55.46
N ALA A 22 -31.14 8.66 -55.98
CA ALA A 22 -30.59 7.46 -55.32
C ALA A 22 -29.05 7.46 -55.24
N ILE A 23 -28.34 8.03 -56.21
CA ILE A 23 -26.89 8.17 -56.22
C ILE A 23 -26.44 9.27 -55.24
N ALA A 24 -27.17 10.37 -55.14
CA ALA A 24 -26.89 11.46 -54.20
C ALA A 24 -27.10 11.00 -52.75
N ASP A 25 -28.16 10.25 -52.47
CA ASP A 25 -28.45 9.73 -51.12
C ASP A 25 -27.43 8.67 -50.66
N CYS A 26 -27.01 7.79 -51.58
CA CYS A 26 -25.95 6.79 -51.30
C CYS A 26 -24.57 7.44 -51.04
N SER A 27 -24.22 8.49 -51.77
CA SER A 27 -22.93 9.20 -51.61
C SER A 27 -22.89 9.99 -50.31
N THR A 28 -24.00 10.65 -49.94
CA THR A 28 -24.11 11.43 -48.71
C THR A 28 -24.07 10.53 -47.46
N SER A 29 -24.77 9.40 -47.48
CA SER A 29 -24.75 8.40 -46.41
C SER A 29 -23.36 7.74 -46.25
N TYR A 30 -22.65 7.48 -47.35
CA TYR A 30 -21.32 6.90 -47.33
C TYR A 30 -20.26 7.88 -46.77
N ILE A 31 -20.36 9.17 -47.14
CA ILE A 31 -19.47 10.22 -46.65
C ILE A 31 -19.74 10.49 -45.16
N MET A 32 -21.01 10.63 -44.75
CA MET A 32 -21.36 10.79 -43.33
C MET A 32 -20.86 9.61 -42.47
N ARG A 33 -21.03 8.37 -42.96
CA ARG A 33 -20.57 7.19 -42.25
C ARG A 33 -19.02 7.11 -42.09
N LYS A 34 -18.28 7.59 -43.09
CA LYS A 34 -16.80 7.73 -43.01
C LYS A 34 -16.38 8.77 -41.99
N TYR A 35 -17.05 9.92 -41.93
CA TYR A 35 -16.71 10.97 -40.95
C TYR A 35 -17.12 10.55 -39.53
N PHE A 36 -18.21 9.83 -39.32
CA PHE A 36 -18.56 9.26 -38.02
C PHE A 36 -17.58 8.19 -37.55
N LEU A 37 -17.08 7.34 -38.44
CA LEU A 37 -16.07 6.35 -38.13
C LEU A 37 -14.68 6.99 -37.82
N VAL A 38 -14.32 8.05 -38.55
CA VAL A 38 -13.05 8.79 -38.29
C VAL A 38 -13.17 9.60 -37.02
N LEU A 39 -14.31 10.26 -36.74
CA LEU A 39 -14.55 11.00 -35.50
C LEU A 39 -14.61 10.06 -34.29
N GLY A 40 -15.25 8.89 -34.43
CA GLY A 40 -15.28 7.84 -33.41
C GLY A 40 -13.90 7.26 -33.11
N PHE A 41 -13.03 7.11 -34.13
CA PHE A 41 -11.66 6.66 -33.96
C PHE A 41 -10.76 7.74 -33.30
N PHE A 42 -10.99 9.02 -33.58
CA PHE A 42 -10.30 10.12 -32.93
C PHE A 42 -10.76 10.31 -31.48
N LEU A 43 -12.02 10.04 -31.14
CA LEU A 43 -12.53 10.05 -29.77
C LEU A 43 -12.04 8.85 -28.95
N LEU A 44 -11.80 7.68 -29.58
CA LEU A 44 -11.17 6.54 -28.90
C LEU A 44 -9.64 6.68 -28.75
N ALA A 45 -8.98 7.43 -29.66
CA ALA A 45 -7.54 7.69 -29.58
C ALA A 45 -7.17 8.79 -28.56
N ALA A 46 -8.17 9.49 -28.01
CA ALA A 46 -8.01 10.37 -26.85
C ALA A 46 -8.02 9.62 -25.50
N ALA A 47 -8.01 8.28 -25.50
CA ALA A 47 -7.55 7.47 -24.37
C ALA A 47 -6.04 7.77 -24.19
N GLY A 48 -5.76 8.77 -23.35
CA GLY A 48 -4.46 9.41 -23.19
C GLY A 48 -3.34 8.38 -23.04
N LEU A 49 -2.20 8.70 -23.60
CA LEU A 49 -0.92 8.14 -23.17
C LEU A 49 -0.93 8.09 -21.65
N PRO A 50 -0.58 6.97 -21.01
CA PRO A 50 -0.52 6.94 -19.56
C PRO A 50 0.37 8.10 -19.12
N ALA A 51 -0.22 9.06 -18.40
CA ALA A 51 0.56 10.13 -17.80
C ALA A 51 1.68 9.47 -17.02
N ALA A 52 2.90 9.98 -17.12
CA ALA A 52 4.02 9.44 -16.36
C ALA A 52 3.56 9.32 -14.89
N GLY A 53 3.58 8.11 -14.35
CA GLY A 53 3.00 7.83 -13.02
C GLY A 53 3.58 8.78 -11.97
N LEU A 54 2.75 9.20 -11.00
CA LEU A 54 3.19 10.01 -9.86
C LEU A 54 4.33 9.28 -9.12
N LYS A 55 5.50 9.89 -9.04
CA LYS A 55 6.65 9.33 -8.32
C LYS A 55 6.47 9.50 -6.83
N VAL A 56 6.28 8.41 -6.12
CA VAL A 56 6.04 8.39 -4.68
C VAL A 56 7.19 7.70 -3.97
N VAL A 57 7.62 8.26 -2.84
CA VAL A 57 8.51 7.56 -1.90
C VAL A 57 7.68 7.13 -0.69
N ALA A 58 7.77 5.84 -0.34
CA ALA A 58 7.20 5.29 0.90
C ALA A 58 8.34 4.80 1.81
N THR A 59 8.22 5.01 3.11
CA THR A 59 9.29 4.70 4.07
C THR A 59 9.50 3.21 4.22
N THR A 60 8.49 2.48 4.68
CA THR A 60 8.56 1.05 4.98
C THR A 60 7.82 0.20 3.95
N GLY A 61 8.00 -1.12 3.99
CA GLY A 61 7.29 -2.06 3.13
C GLY A 61 5.77 -1.99 3.30
N MET A 62 5.29 -1.86 4.55
CA MET A 62 3.86 -1.78 4.89
C MET A 62 3.23 -0.53 4.28
N VAL A 63 3.86 0.63 4.44
CA VAL A 63 3.40 1.89 3.83
C VAL A 63 3.46 1.81 2.31
N ALA A 64 4.52 1.22 1.76
CA ALA A 64 4.65 1.04 0.31
C ALA A 64 3.55 0.15 -0.28
N ASP A 65 3.13 -0.91 0.43
CA ASP A 65 2.01 -1.76 0.01
C ASP A 65 0.69 -0.99 -0.02
N LEU A 66 0.35 -0.24 1.04
CA LEU A 66 -0.84 0.63 1.02
C LEU A 66 -0.86 1.57 -0.17
N VAL A 67 0.29 2.25 -0.42
CA VAL A 67 0.39 3.23 -1.49
C VAL A 67 0.30 2.57 -2.87
N ARG A 68 0.96 1.41 -3.09
CA ARG A 68 0.88 0.67 -4.36
C ARG A 68 -0.54 0.20 -4.65
N ARG A 69 -1.19 -0.41 -3.65
CA ARG A 69 -2.54 -0.95 -3.79
C ARG A 69 -3.59 0.14 -4.00
N THR A 70 -3.41 1.30 -3.37
CA THR A 70 -4.31 2.46 -3.54
C THR A 70 -4.03 3.17 -4.87
N GLY A 71 -2.76 3.37 -5.22
CA GLY A 71 -2.35 4.13 -6.41
C GLY A 71 -2.51 3.38 -7.72
N GLY A 72 -2.39 2.04 -7.69
CA GLY A 72 -2.41 1.19 -8.89
C GLY A 72 -1.33 1.62 -9.90
N GLU A 73 -1.67 1.55 -11.18
CA GLU A 73 -0.76 1.90 -12.29
C GLU A 73 -0.47 3.40 -12.41
N ARG A 74 -1.16 4.26 -11.65
CA ARG A 74 -0.95 5.71 -11.68
C ARG A 74 0.23 6.17 -10.83
N VAL A 75 0.82 5.29 -9.99
CA VAL A 75 1.93 5.63 -9.10
C VAL A 75 3.16 4.76 -9.35
N GLU A 76 4.33 5.37 -9.33
CA GLU A 76 5.62 4.68 -9.25
C GLU A 76 6.13 4.77 -7.81
N VAL A 77 5.96 3.70 -7.01
CA VAL A 77 6.32 3.70 -5.60
C VAL A 77 7.74 3.19 -5.40
N ARG A 78 8.60 4.03 -4.83
CA ARG A 78 9.92 3.65 -4.33
C ARG A 78 9.88 3.49 -2.83
N GLN A 79 10.17 2.30 -2.36
CA GLN A 79 10.35 2.00 -0.95
C GLN A 79 11.75 2.46 -0.50
N LEU A 80 11.82 3.12 0.66
CA LEU A 80 13.07 3.65 1.22
C LEU A 80 13.84 2.57 2.00
N MET A 81 13.14 1.84 2.86
CA MET A 81 13.67 0.80 3.75
C MET A 81 13.22 -0.57 3.23
N GLY A 82 14.17 -1.40 2.81
CA GLY A 82 13.92 -2.76 2.31
C GLY A 82 13.62 -3.77 3.42
N PRO A 83 13.39 -5.06 3.05
CA PRO A 83 13.27 -6.14 4.02
C PRO A 83 14.45 -6.18 4.99
N GLY A 84 14.18 -6.50 6.26
CA GLY A 84 15.21 -6.60 7.30
C GLY A 84 15.81 -5.27 7.78
N VAL A 85 15.29 -4.13 7.32
CA VAL A 85 15.73 -2.80 7.79
C VAL A 85 14.83 -2.37 8.93
N ASP A 86 15.45 -2.09 10.08
CA ASP A 86 14.80 -1.54 11.27
C ASP A 86 14.48 -0.04 11.06
N PRO A 87 13.21 0.38 11.03
CA PRO A 87 12.83 1.77 10.82
C PRO A 87 13.17 2.69 12.00
N HIS A 88 13.23 2.17 13.23
CA HIS A 88 13.58 2.94 14.42
C HIS A 88 15.05 3.40 14.40
N LEU A 89 15.92 2.58 13.81
CA LEU A 89 17.37 2.84 13.73
C LEU A 89 17.80 3.43 12.38
N TYR A 90 16.89 3.54 11.42
CA TYR A 90 17.23 3.97 10.08
C TYR A 90 17.87 5.35 10.03
N LYS A 91 19.03 5.42 9.38
CA LYS A 91 19.77 6.67 9.15
C LYS A 91 19.75 6.98 7.65
N PRO A 92 19.05 8.06 7.23
CA PRO A 92 18.98 8.41 5.83
C PRO A 92 20.36 8.78 5.28
N THR A 93 20.65 8.29 4.09
CA THR A 93 21.85 8.68 3.33
C THR A 93 21.61 9.97 2.56
N SER A 94 22.67 10.58 2.03
CA SER A 94 22.54 11.72 1.10
C SER A 94 21.75 11.37 -0.16
N GLY A 95 21.84 10.11 -0.61
CA GLY A 95 21.05 9.58 -1.72
C GLY A 95 19.56 9.53 -1.39
N ASP A 96 19.19 9.17 -0.16
CA ASP A 96 17.81 9.16 0.31
C ASP A 96 17.25 10.57 0.40
N ALA A 97 17.99 11.50 0.97
CA ALA A 97 17.58 12.91 1.00
C ALA A 97 17.33 13.47 -0.40
N SER A 98 18.18 13.12 -1.38
CA SER A 98 17.99 13.52 -2.79
C SER A 98 16.75 12.89 -3.42
N ARG A 99 16.44 11.62 -3.10
CA ARG A 99 15.23 10.93 -3.59
C ARG A 99 13.97 11.55 -3.01
N LEU A 100 13.97 11.78 -1.70
CA LEU A 100 12.87 12.40 -0.98
C LEU A 100 12.57 13.81 -1.51
N ALA A 101 13.60 14.63 -1.73
CA ALA A 101 13.45 15.99 -2.27
C ALA A 101 12.89 16.03 -3.70
N LYS A 102 13.01 14.95 -4.48
CA LYS A 102 12.52 14.84 -5.87
C LYS A 102 11.20 14.07 -5.98
N ALA A 103 10.66 13.58 -4.86
CA ALA A 103 9.39 12.85 -4.85
C ALA A 103 8.23 13.79 -5.15
N GLY A 104 7.25 13.33 -5.93
CA GLY A 104 5.97 13.99 -6.11
C GLY A 104 5.12 13.92 -4.84
N ALA A 105 5.29 12.84 -4.05
CA ALA A 105 4.72 12.69 -2.71
C ALA A 105 5.57 11.72 -1.87
N ILE A 106 5.55 11.92 -0.56
CA ILE A 106 6.19 11.05 0.44
C ILE A 106 5.10 10.53 1.37
N PHE A 107 5.08 9.21 1.59
CA PHE A 107 4.23 8.57 2.60
C PHE A 107 5.10 7.88 3.64
N TYR A 108 4.76 8.08 4.91
CA TYR A 108 5.46 7.50 6.05
C TYR A 108 4.44 7.03 7.11
N ASN A 109 4.87 6.15 8.02
CA ASN A 109 3.96 5.62 9.02
C ASN A 109 3.45 6.72 9.97
N GLY A 110 4.33 7.52 10.48
CA GLY A 110 4.05 8.46 11.56
C GLY A 110 4.19 7.81 12.94
N LEU A 111 3.60 8.42 13.97
CA LEU A 111 3.66 7.95 15.35
C LEU A 111 5.10 7.74 15.85
N ASN A 112 6.05 8.48 15.30
CA ASN A 112 7.47 8.44 15.60
C ASN A 112 8.20 7.12 15.23
N LEU A 113 7.62 6.26 14.37
CA LEU A 113 8.30 5.06 13.87
C LEU A 113 9.64 5.43 13.21
N GLU A 114 9.61 6.39 12.30
CA GLU A 114 10.77 6.86 11.54
C GLU A 114 11.52 8.00 12.27
N GLY A 115 11.62 7.97 13.58
CA GLY A 115 12.02 9.06 14.47
C GLY A 115 13.07 10.04 13.91
N ARG A 116 14.17 9.54 13.33
CA ARG A 116 15.24 10.37 12.75
C ARG A 116 14.88 11.07 11.44
N LEU A 117 13.79 10.64 10.76
CA LEU A 117 13.32 11.26 9.51
C LEU A 117 12.32 12.38 9.77
N GLY A 118 11.74 12.48 10.97
CA GLY A 118 10.70 13.47 11.29
C GLY A 118 11.12 14.91 10.95
N ASP A 119 12.32 15.34 11.39
CA ASP A 119 12.87 16.67 11.08
C ASP A 119 13.12 16.88 9.58
N LEU A 120 13.54 15.82 8.87
CA LEU A 120 13.73 15.89 7.42
C LEU A 120 12.39 16.07 6.72
N PHE A 121 11.38 15.32 7.12
CA PHE A 121 10.02 15.45 6.57
C PHE A 121 9.42 16.83 6.80
N ALA A 122 9.58 17.39 8.01
CA ALA A 122 9.13 18.74 8.32
C ALA A 122 9.81 19.78 7.42
N ARG A 123 11.14 19.68 7.20
CA ARG A 123 11.89 20.57 6.31
C ARG A 123 11.42 20.44 4.84
N LEU A 124 11.22 19.21 4.35
CA LEU A 124 10.77 18.97 2.99
C LEU A 124 9.35 19.51 2.77
N ALA A 125 8.46 19.31 3.73
CA ALA A 125 7.12 19.89 3.70
C ALA A 125 7.16 21.43 3.64
N GLY A 126 8.03 22.05 4.43
CA GLY A 126 8.28 23.52 4.39
C GLY A 126 8.85 24.01 3.04
N GLN A 127 9.45 23.12 2.25
CA GLN A 127 9.92 23.41 0.88
C GLN A 127 8.89 23.08 -0.21
N GLY A 128 7.66 22.68 0.18
CA GLY A 128 6.57 22.39 -0.74
C GLY A 128 6.51 20.94 -1.23
N VAL A 129 7.34 20.02 -0.69
CA VAL A 129 7.20 18.60 -0.96
C VAL A 129 5.97 18.08 -0.22
N LYS A 130 5.13 17.30 -0.87
CA LYS A 130 3.94 16.70 -0.29
C LYS A 130 4.32 15.52 0.60
N VAL A 131 4.06 15.62 1.90
CA VAL A 131 4.47 14.63 2.92
C VAL A 131 3.26 14.23 3.75
N TYR A 132 2.94 12.94 3.80
CA TYR A 132 1.75 12.40 4.42
C TYR A 132 2.07 11.27 5.40
N ALA A 133 1.63 11.40 6.66
CA ALA A 133 1.60 10.30 7.60
C ALA A 133 0.36 9.45 7.36
N VAL A 134 0.51 8.14 7.16
CA VAL A 134 -0.65 7.26 6.97
C VAL A 134 -1.48 7.10 8.25
N SER A 135 -0.85 7.29 9.41
CA SER A 135 -1.54 7.30 10.71
C SER A 135 -2.37 8.55 10.99
N ALA A 136 -2.29 9.60 10.15
CA ALA A 136 -2.94 10.89 10.42
C ALA A 136 -4.47 10.83 10.48
N SER A 137 -5.09 9.83 9.85
CA SER A 137 -6.55 9.62 9.88
C SER A 137 -7.03 8.80 11.07
N LEU A 138 -6.12 8.23 11.87
CA LEU A 138 -6.51 7.31 12.94
C LEU A 138 -7.05 8.05 14.16
N PRO A 139 -8.18 7.61 14.73
CA PRO A 139 -8.68 8.18 15.98
C PRO A 139 -7.71 7.91 17.14
N ALA A 140 -7.37 8.94 17.90
CA ALA A 140 -6.48 8.80 19.06
C ALA A 140 -6.95 7.73 20.07
N ALA A 141 -8.26 7.54 20.22
CA ALA A 141 -8.84 6.49 21.08
C ALA A 141 -8.53 5.05 20.61
N ARG A 142 -8.10 4.86 19.36
CA ARG A 142 -7.69 3.56 18.82
C ARG A 142 -6.19 3.30 19.01
N LEU A 143 -5.40 4.34 19.29
CA LEU A 143 -3.96 4.24 19.46
C LEU A 143 -3.59 3.76 20.85
N LEU A 144 -2.60 2.88 20.94
CA LEU A 144 -2.01 2.43 22.19
C LEU A 144 -0.95 3.46 22.64
N SER A 145 -0.91 3.71 23.95
CA SER A 145 0.06 4.59 24.60
C SER A 145 0.63 3.86 25.82
N PRO A 146 1.56 2.95 25.63
CA PRO A 146 2.22 2.25 26.73
C PRO A 146 2.97 3.23 27.63
N GLU A 147 3.06 2.90 28.93
CA GLU A 147 3.63 3.79 29.96
C GLU A 147 5.12 4.11 29.69
N ASP A 148 5.86 3.18 29.09
CA ASP A 148 7.28 3.27 28.76
C ASP A 148 7.55 3.92 27.38
N SER A 149 6.49 4.34 26.66
CA SER A 149 6.61 4.94 25.31
C SER A 149 7.08 6.39 25.29
N ALA A 150 7.54 6.95 26.40
CA ALA A 150 7.97 8.36 26.54
C ALA A 150 6.92 9.38 26.06
N GLY A 151 5.62 9.05 26.14
CA GLY A 151 4.52 9.91 25.73
C GLY A 151 4.15 9.81 24.25
N PHE A 152 4.76 8.92 23.50
CA PHE A 152 4.38 8.61 22.11
C PHE A 152 3.37 7.47 22.07
N HIS A 153 2.60 7.41 20.99
CA HIS A 153 1.79 6.23 20.69
C HIS A 153 2.66 5.10 20.13
N ASP A 154 2.24 3.86 20.36
CA ASP A 154 2.82 2.70 19.71
C ASP A 154 2.64 2.84 18.17
N PRO A 155 3.73 2.79 17.38
CA PRO A 155 3.64 3.02 15.94
C PRO A 155 3.24 1.78 15.13
N HIS A 156 3.19 0.57 15.71
CA HIS A 156 3.05 -0.71 15.01
C HIS A 156 1.61 -1.03 14.61
N ILE A 157 0.89 -0.02 14.08
CA ILE A 157 -0.55 -0.04 13.78
C ILE A 157 -0.94 -1.08 12.71
N TRP A 158 -0.03 -1.47 11.82
CA TRP A 158 -0.26 -2.45 10.75
C TRP A 158 -0.50 -3.87 11.26
N LEU A 159 -0.16 -4.15 12.52
CA LEU A 159 -0.35 -5.45 13.16
C LEU A 159 -1.78 -5.68 13.69
N ASP A 160 -2.65 -4.67 13.61
CA ASP A 160 -4.11 -4.79 13.68
C ASP A 160 -4.69 -4.49 12.29
N ALA A 161 -5.09 -5.52 11.54
CA ALA A 161 -5.55 -5.34 10.17
C ALA A 161 -6.80 -4.44 10.07
N SER A 162 -7.64 -4.41 11.10
CA SER A 162 -8.80 -3.51 11.16
C SER A 162 -8.37 -2.05 11.32
N LEU A 163 -7.37 -1.79 12.15
CA LEU A 163 -6.80 -0.45 12.35
C LEU A 163 -6.02 0.00 11.11
N TRP A 164 -5.28 -0.92 10.46
CA TRP A 164 -4.56 -0.64 9.22
C TRP A 164 -5.51 -0.27 8.08
N ALA A 165 -6.72 -0.85 8.04
CA ALA A 165 -7.77 -0.44 7.11
C ALA A 165 -8.21 1.02 7.32
N GLU A 166 -8.18 1.53 8.56
CA GLU A 166 -8.51 2.92 8.88
C GLU A 166 -7.40 3.92 8.45
N ALA A 167 -6.20 3.44 8.14
CA ALA A 167 -5.12 4.27 7.58
C ALA A 167 -5.28 4.52 6.07
N VAL A 168 -6.01 3.68 5.34
CA VAL A 168 -6.20 3.80 3.88
C VAL A 168 -6.77 5.17 3.45
N PRO A 169 -7.76 5.77 4.14
CA PRO A 169 -8.27 7.09 3.79
C PRO A 169 -7.20 8.20 3.73
N ALA A 170 -6.17 8.16 4.60
CA ALA A 170 -5.07 9.13 4.54
C ALA A 170 -4.25 8.97 3.26
N VAL A 171 -4.03 7.73 2.81
CA VAL A 171 -3.33 7.45 1.55
C VAL A 171 -4.16 7.93 0.35
N VAL A 172 -5.47 7.64 0.33
CA VAL A 172 -6.39 8.13 -0.71
C VAL A 172 -6.39 9.66 -0.80
N ALA A 173 -6.46 10.33 0.34
CA ALA A 173 -6.44 11.80 0.41
C ALA A 173 -5.11 12.36 -0.11
N GLY A 174 -3.97 11.85 0.37
CA GLY A 174 -2.64 12.29 -0.03
C GLY A 174 -2.36 12.08 -1.52
N LEU A 175 -2.72 10.92 -2.08
CA LEU A 175 -2.59 10.66 -3.51
C LEU A 175 -3.51 11.56 -4.34
N SER A 176 -4.76 11.77 -3.90
CA SER A 176 -5.72 12.65 -4.60
C SER A 176 -5.29 14.13 -4.58
N GLU A 177 -4.63 14.59 -3.52
CA GLU A 177 -4.04 15.91 -3.47
C GLU A 177 -2.81 16.02 -4.37
N ALA A 178 -1.98 14.96 -4.44
CA ALA A 178 -0.78 14.93 -5.26
C ALA A 178 -1.08 14.79 -6.77
N ASP A 179 -2.12 14.04 -7.12
CA ASP A 179 -2.60 13.78 -8.49
C ASP A 179 -4.14 13.84 -8.50
N PRO A 180 -4.75 15.03 -8.64
CA PRO A 180 -6.20 15.20 -8.63
C PRO A 180 -6.93 14.41 -9.75
N ASP A 181 -6.30 14.22 -10.89
CA ASP A 181 -6.86 13.47 -12.01
C ASP A 181 -7.02 11.97 -11.70
N GLY A 182 -6.26 11.46 -10.74
CA GLY A 182 -6.32 10.08 -10.25
C GLY A 182 -7.34 9.85 -9.13
N ALA A 183 -7.95 10.87 -8.57
CA ALA A 183 -8.73 10.80 -7.33
C ALA A 183 -9.85 9.74 -7.36
N ALA A 184 -10.52 9.53 -8.50
CA ALA A 184 -11.57 8.52 -8.64
C ALA A 184 -11.00 7.09 -8.55
N VAL A 185 -9.83 6.86 -9.18
CA VAL A 185 -9.12 5.57 -9.15
C VAL A 185 -8.64 5.27 -7.73
N TYR A 186 -8.02 6.24 -7.07
CA TYR A 186 -7.52 6.08 -5.69
C TYR A 186 -8.63 5.76 -4.70
N ARG A 187 -9.81 6.40 -4.86
CA ARG A 187 -10.98 6.10 -4.03
C ARG A 187 -11.46 4.67 -4.23
N ALA A 188 -11.66 4.26 -5.49
CA ALA A 188 -12.14 2.91 -5.81
C ALA A 188 -11.17 1.82 -5.32
N ASN A 189 -9.86 2.01 -5.54
CA ASN A 189 -8.83 1.10 -5.04
C ASN A 189 -8.76 1.08 -3.51
N GLY A 190 -8.88 2.25 -2.87
CA GLY A 190 -8.92 2.38 -1.42
C GLY A 190 -10.11 1.64 -0.80
N GLU A 191 -11.31 1.77 -1.36
CA GLU A 191 -12.50 1.04 -0.91
C GLU A 191 -12.29 -0.48 -1.00
N LYS A 192 -11.72 -0.96 -2.11
CA LYS A 192 -11.36 -2.37 -2.27
C LYS A 192 -10.33 -2.81 -1.24
N LEU A 193 -9.28 -2.02 -1.03
CA LEU A 193 -8.22 -2.33 -0.06
C LEU A 193 -8.76 -2.40 1.37
N VAL A 194 -9.67 -1.49 1.76
CA VAL A 194 -10.35 -1.54 3.06
C VAL A 194 -11.16 -2.84 3.21
N ALA A 195 -11.86 -3.28 2.16
CA ALA A 195 -12.60 -4.55 2.18
C ALA A 195 -11.66 -5.75 2.35
N ASP A 196 -10.54 -5.77 1.61
CA ASP A 196 -9.52 -6.82 1.70
C ASP A 196 -8.90 -6.91 3.11
N LEU A 197 -8.56 -5.77 3.71
CA LEU A 197 -7.98 -5.71 5.07
C LEU A 197 -8.99 -6.13 6.14
N ARG A 198 -10.27 -5.81 5.98
CA ARG A 198 -11.33 -6.30 6.89
C ARG A 198 -11.51 -7.81 6.76
N ALA A 199 -11.41 -8.36 5.57
CA ALA A 199 -11.44 -9.81 5.36
C ALA A 199 -10.22 -10.49 6.00
N LEU A 200 -9.03 -9.85 5.92
CA LEU A 200 -7.83 -10.30 6.61
C LEU A 200 -8.01 -10.28 8.14
N ASP A 201 -8.59 -9.22 8.70
CA ASP A 201 -8.87 -9.13 10.14
C ASP A 201 -9.77 -10.29 10.60
N ALA A 202 -10.85 -10.57 9.86
CA ALA A 202 -11.75 -11.67 10.16
C ALA A 202 -11.03 -13.03 10.11
N TRP A 203 -10.20 -13.24 9.10
CA TRP A 203 -9.39 -14.45 8.97
C TRP A 203 -8.37 -14.60 10.11
N CYS A 204 -7.69 -13.51 10.51
CA CYS A 204 -6.75 -13.52 11.63
C CYS A 204 -7.45 -13.88 12.95
N ARG A 205 -8.66 -13.36 13.20
CA ARG A 205 -9.46 -13.72 14.38
C ARG A 205 -9.78 -15.20 14.41
N GLU A 206 -10.29 -15.74 13.30
CA GLU A 206 -10.58 -17.16 13.18
C GLU A 206 -9.34 -18.04 13.44
N ARG A 207 -8.18 -17.63 12.90
CA ARG A 207 -6.92 -18.35 13.11
C ARG A 207 -6.42 -18.26 14.55
N ALA A 208 -6.59 -17.11 15.18
CA ALA A 208 -6.21 -16.91 16.58
C ALA A 208 -7.02 -17.80 17.53
N GLU A 209 -8.30 -18.05 17.22
CA GLU A 209 -9.17 -18.93 18.02
C GLU A 209 -8.72 -20.37 18.06
N VAL A 210 -7.93 -20.85 17.09
CA VAL A 210 -7.35 -22.20 17.07
C VAL A 210 -6.35 -22.39 18.23
N VAL A 211 -5.72 -21.31 18.70
CA VAL A 211 -4.83 -21.35 19.85
C VAL A 211 -5.67 -21.24 21.13
N PRO A 212 -5.60 -22.21 22.07
CA PRO A 212 -6.30 -22.11 23.35
C PRO A 212 -5.95 -20.84 24.11
N GLU A 213 -6.92 -20.17 24.72
CA GLU A 213 -6.73 -18.87 25.37
C GLU A 213 -5.56 -18.85 26.37
N GLY A 214 -5.43 -19.90 27.20
CA GLY A 214 -4.32 -20.02 28.16
C GLY A 214 -2.93 -20.20 27.53
N GLN A 215 -2.86 -20.42 26.20
CA GLN A 215 -1.62 -20.59 25.45
C GLN A 215 -1.33 -19.40 24.51
N ARG A 216 -2.20 -18.37 24.49
CA ARG A 216 -2.01 -17.17 23.65
C ARG A 216 -0.99 -16.22 24.26
N ILE A 217 0.24 -16.71 24.39
CA ILE A 217 1.40 -15.92 24.82
C ILE A 217 2.36 -15.82 23.66
N LEU A 218 2.63 -14.59 23.23
CA LEU A 218 3.57 -14.28 22.14
C LEU A 218 4.79 -13.58 22.73
N VAL A 219 5.97 -14.22 22.63
CA VAL A 219 7.23 -13.66 23.14
C VAL A 219 8.12 -13.32 21.95
N THR A 220 8.58 -12.07 21.86
CA THR A 220 9.26 -11.48 20.71
C THR A 220 10.53 -10.71 21.11
N SER A 221 11.30 -10.25 20.11
CA SER A 221 12.54 -9.50 20.34
C SER A 221 12.26 -8.08 20.82
N HIS A 222 11.30 -7.37 20.20
CA HIS A 222 10.86 -6.06 20.66
C HIS A 222 9.34 -5.94 20.72
N ASP A 223 8.82 -4.89 21.33
CA ASP A 223 7.41 -4.73 21.68
C ASP A 223 6.58 -4.15 20.52
N ALA A 224 6.66 -4.82 19.35
CA ALA A 224 5.91 -4.44 18.16
C ALA A 224 4.46 -4.97 18.14
N PHE A 225 4.19 -6.08 18.82
CA PHE A 225 2.98 -6.86 18.59
C PHE A 225 1.79 -6.49 19.49
N ASN A 226 1.82 -5.34 20.17
CA ASN A 226 0.75 -4.93 21.10
C ASN A 226 -0.62 -4.77 20.42
N TYR A 227 -0.65 -4.19 19.22
CA TYR A 227 -1.89 -4.09 18.43
C TYR A 227 -2.40 -5.46 18.02
N PHE A 228 -1.52 -6.39 17.64
CA PHE A 228 -1.87 -7.77 17.37
C PHE A 228 -2.44 -8.45 18.61
N GLY A 229 -1.79 -8.29 19.73
CA GLY A 229 -2.25 -8.84 21.03
C GLY A 229 -3.66 -8.36 21.38
N ARG A 230 -3.89 -7.04 21.28
CA ARG A 230 -5.20 -6.43 21.51
C ARG A 230 -6.27 -6.93 20.53
N ALA A 231 -5.93 -7.03 19.24
CA ALA A 231 -6.89 -7.39 18.20
C ALA A 231 -7.29 -8.87 18.25
N TYR A 232 -6.33 -9.77 18.55
CA TYR A 232 -6.50 -11.21 18.38
C TYR A 232 -6.38 -12.01 19.69
N GLY A 233 -6.33 -11.30 20.83
CA GLY A 233 -6.40 -11.92 22.15
C GLY A 233 -5.12 -12.59 22.62
N PHE A 234 -3.96 -12.12 22.17
CA PHE A 234 -2.65 -12.61 22.64
C PHE A 234 -2.08 -11.70 23.73
N ARG A 235 -1.47 -12.29 24.74
CA ARG A 235 -0.58 -11.60 25.65
C ARG A 235 0.80 -11.48 25.01
N VAL A 236 1.23 -10.25 24.74
CA VAL A 236 2.54 -9.96 24.16
C VAL A 236 3.55 -9.69 25.28
N ILE A 237 4.75 -10.21 25.14
CA ILE A 237 5.89 -10.00 26.03
C ILE A 237 7.11 -9.85 25.12
N ALA A 238 7.86 -8.77 25.30
CA ALA A 238 9.04 -8.51 24.50
C ALA A 238 10.28 -8.36 25.36
N LEU A 239 11.45 -8.63 24.78
CA LEU A 239 12.73 -8.44 25.43
C LEU A 239 13.14 -6.96 25.44
N GLN A 240 12.84 -6.23 24.36
CA GLN A 240 13.08 -4.79 24.22
C GLN A 240 11.74 -4.03 24.20
N GLY A 241 11.76 -2.74 24.54
CA GLY A 241 10.60 -1.87 24.46
C GLY A 241 10.12 -1.62 23.01
N ILE A 242 9.16 -0.72 22.87
CA ILE A 242 8.51 -0.36 21.58
C ILE A 242 9.53 0.14 20.55
N SER A 243 10.57 0.83 20.96
CA SER A 243 11.65 1.27 20.08
C SER A 243 12.91 0.47 20.35
N THR A 244 13.55 -0.02 19.30
CA THR A 244 14.81 -0.75 19.34
C THR A 244 16.02 0.14 19.59
N VAL A 245 15.83 1.46 19.77
CA VAL A 245 16.89 2.42 20.09
C VAL A 245 17.54 2.14 21.45
N SER A 246 16.79 1.60 22.42
CA SER A 246 17.29 1.26 23.74
C SER A 246 17.87 -0.16 23.74
N GLU A 247 19.06 -0.31 24.32
CA GLU A 247 19.67 -1.64 24.47
C GLU A 247 19.02 -2.42 25.62
N THR A 248 18.90 -3.73 25.44
CA THR A 248 18.41 -4.65 26.47
C THR A 248 19.46 -4.83 27.58
N SER A 249 19.05 -4.70 28.83
CA SER A 249 19.90 -4.97 29.94
C SER A 249 20.04 -6.47 30.25
N LEU A 250 21.10 -6.86 30.96
CA LEU A 250 21.25 -8.24 31.46
C LEU A 250 20.13 -8.61 32.46
N SER A 251 19.60 -7.62 33.19
CA SER A 251 18.47 -7.81 34.10
C SER A 251 17.18 -8.16 33.35
N ASP A 252 16.92 -7.50 32.21
CA ASP A 252 15.74 -7.77 31.39
C ASP A 252 15.81 -9.19 30.78
N MET A 253 17.00 -9.59 30.33
CA MET A 253 17.23 -10.95 29.80
C MET A 253 17.00 -12.01 30.88
N ALA A 254 17.53 -11.81 32.10
CA ALA A 254 17.34 -12.74 33.22
C ALA A 254 15.86 -12.83 33.64
N GLY A 255 15.19 -11.67 33.78
CA GLY A 255 13.76 -11.62 34.12
C GLY A 255 12.87 -12.31 33.08
N LEU A 256 13.20 -12.16 31.78
CA LEU A 256 12.47 -12.87 30.74
C LEU A 256 12.73 -14.40 30.80
N ALA A 257 13.98 -14.83 31.03
CA ALA A 257 14.32 -16.24 31.17
C ALA A 257 13.56 -16.91 32.33
N ASP A 258 13.51 -16.25 33.50
CA ASP A 258 12.75 -16.70 34.65
C ASP A 258 11.25 -16.82 34.33
N PHE A 259 10.67 -15.79 33.71
CA PHE A 259 9.27 -15.83 33.29
C PHE A 259 8.95 -16.99 32.36
N LEU A 260 9.82 -17.26 31.38
CA LEU A 260 9.65 -18.36 30.41
C LEU A 260 9.64 -19.72 31.13
N GLY A 261 10.53 -19.91 32.11
CA GLY A 261 10.61 -21.12 32.92
C GLY A 261 9.36 -21.31 33.79
N GLU A 262 8.93 -20.27 34.50
CA GLU A 262 7.76 -20.29 35.37
C GLU A 262 6.44 -20.59 34.61
N ARG A 263 6.28 -19.99 33.43
CA ARG A 263 5.09 -20.10 32.60
C ARG A 263 5.11 -21.26 31.64
N GLN A 264 6.18 -22.02 31.56
CA GLN A 264 6.36 -23.13 30.63
C GLN A 264 6.01 -22.73 29.20
N VAL A 265 6.46 -21.55 28.77
CA VAL A 265 6.25 -21.04 27.40
C VAL A 265 6.96 -21.98 26.43
N PRO A 266 6.28 -22.58 25.43
CA PRO A 266 6.86 -23.65 24.61
C PRO A 266 7.83 -23.13 23.53
N ALA A 267 7.70 -21.87 23.13
CA ALA A 267 8.51 -21.25 22.09
C ALA A 267 8.49 -19.73 22.19
N ILE A 268 9.55 -19.09 21.70
CA ILE A 268 9.67 -17.65 21.51
C ILE A 268 10.06 -17.36 20.06
N PHE A 269 9.88 -16.14 19.58
CA PHE A 269 10.01 -15.81 18.17
C PHE A 269 10.98 -14.66 17.96
N VAL A 270 11.97 -14.87 17.09
CA VAL A 270 12.86 -13.80 16.63
C VAL A 270 12.19 -12.99 15.52
N GLU A 271 12.77 -11.86 15.18
CA GLU A 271 12.20 -10.94 14.19
C GLU A 271 13.21 -10.63 13.07
N THR A 272 12.70 -10.43 11.84
CA THR A 272 13.54 -10.21 10.66
C THR A 272 14.29 -8.88 10.67
N SER A 273 13.77 -7.87 11.38
CA SER A 273 14.33 -6.51 11.44
C SER A 273 15.18 -6.24 12.68
N VAL A 274 15.18 -7.15 13.67
CA VAL A 274 15.86 -6.97 14.97
C VAL A 274 16.97 -7.98 15.15
N ASN A 275 18.09 -7.57 15.76
CA ASN A 275 19.18 -8.49 16.07
C ASN A 275 18.72 -9.62 17.02
N PRO A 276 18.75 -10.88 16.59
CA PRO A 276 18.19 -11.98 17.36
C PRO A 276 19.07 -12.45 18.54
N ALA A 277 20.31 -11.95 18.67
CA ALA A 277 21.29 -12.50 19.61
C ALA A 277 20.83 -12.45 21.08
N GLY A 278 20.19 -11.37 21.52
CA GLY A 278 19.67 -11.23 22.88
C GLY A 278 18.59 -12.28 23.18
N LEU A 279 17.59 -12.40 22.30
CA LEU A 279 16.50 -13.36 22.49
C LEU A 279 16.98 -14.81 22.35
N GLN A 280 17.93 -15.09 21.45
CA GLN A 280 18.56 -16.40 21.33
C GLN A 280 19.29 -16.82 22.63
N ARG A 281 19.93 -15.87 23.28
CA ARG A 281 20.58 -16.10 24.57
C ARG A 281 19.54 -16.43 25.66
N VAL A 282 18.46 -15.66 25.75
CA VAL A 282 17.35 -15.94 26.67
C VAL A 282 16.76 -17.32 26.42
N ALA A 283 16.57 -17.70 25.14
CA ALA A 283 16.09 -19.04 24.76
C ALA A 283 16.98 -20.16 25.30
N GLN A 284 18.31 -19.99 25.20
CA GLN A 284 19.30 -20.96 25.71
C GLN A 284 19.24 -21.06 27.24
N ASP A 285 19.23 -19.91 27.93
CA ASP A 285 19.25 -19.86 29.40
C ASP A 285 17.95 -20.43 30.00
N ALA A 286 16.79 -20.19 29.36
CA ALA A 286 15.49 -20.75 29.78
C ALA A 286 15.20 -22.18 29.28
N GLY A 287 16.01 -22.73 28.39
CA GLY A 287 15.76 -24.03 27.76
C GLY A 287 14.54 -24.05 26.84
N VAL A 288 14.17 -22.91 26.25
CA VAL A 288 13.01 -22.71 25.36
C VAL A 288 13.46 -22.70 23.91
N ARG A 289 12.67 -23.28 23.01
CA ARG A 289 13.00 -23.29 21.57
C ARG A 289 12.64 -21.95 20.88
N ILE A 290 13.38 -21.60 19.84
CA ILE A 290 12.95 -20.60 18.86
C ILE A 290 11.87 -21.26 17.98
N GLY A 291 10.67 -20.69 17.99
CA GLY A 291 9.52 -21.21 17.25
C GLY A 291 9.53 -20.83 15.77
N GLY A 292 10.21 -19.74 15.44
CA GLY A 292 10.33 -19.23 14.08
C GLY A 292 10.75 -17.76 14.06
N GLU A 293 10.72 -17.18 12.88
CA GLU A 293 11.02 -15.79 12.62
C GLU A 293 9.74 -15.06 12.17
N LEU A 294 9.48 -13.87 12.72
CA LEU A 294 8.33 -13.04 12.43
C LEU A 294 8.74 -11.77 11.69
N PHE A 295 7.84 -11.31 10.84
CA PHE A 295 7.93 -9.99 10.23
C PHE A 295 7.24 -8.97 11.14
N SER A 296 8.02 -8.11 11.82
CA SER A 296 7.49 -7.01 12.63
C SER A 296 7.46 -5.71 11.83
N ASP A 297 8.63 -5.13 11.54
CA ASP A 297 8.79 -3.80 10.93
C ASP A 297 9.07 -3.85 9.43
N ALA A 298 9.01 -5.01 8.83
CA ALA A 298 9.18 -5.22 7.40
C ALA A 298 8.19 -6.25 6.88
N LEU A 299 7.84 -6.18 5.61
CA LEU A 299 7.14 -7.24 4.90
C LEU A 299 8.16 -8.27 4.39
N GLY A 300 7.74 -9.51 4.25
CA GLY A 300 8.47 -10.53 3.52
C GLY A 300 8.56 -10.24 2.03
N GLU A 301 9.29 -11.08 1.30
CA GLU A 301 9.31 -11.03 -0.16
C GLU A 301 7.89 -11.23 -0.71
N PRO A 302 7.53 -10.56 -1.82
CA PRO A 302 6.24 -10.80 -2.48
C PRO A 302 6.11 -12.28 -2.86
N GLY A 303 5.04 -12.92 -2.40
CA GLY A 303 4.70 -14.30 -2.72
C GLY A 303 4.08 -14.45 -4.11
#